data_5769adf0d6bcea8ccf896cdecf765d12
#
_entry.id   5769adf0d6bcea8ccf896cdecf765d12
#
_cell.length_a   1.000
_cell.length_b   1.000
_cell.length_c   1.000
_cell.angle_alpha   90.00
_cell.angle_beta   90.00
_cell.angle_gamma   90.00
#
_symmetry.space_group_name_H-M   'P 1'
#
loop_
_entity.id
_entity.type
_entity.pdbx_description
1 polymer ?
#
loop_
_entity_poly.entity_id
_entity_poly.type
_entity_poly.pdbx_seq_one_letter_code
_entity_poly.pdbx_strand_id
1 'polypeptide(L)'
;MRAVVALLATVALSSTTPSAFQAAGARGAAPASPQSRVETQRETALTPEQLKTAIDNLGKVDYAVRTAAARSIRRAPAAAVVPSLIDAIANHSDGYVRFRALVILSGLNDARTHDVMVQAMSAKNDRLRTVGYAYFEHNQDPLLLPRMLGALETESSETVRPALTRTLAAHGTDVRVREALTGLVIKGQDYFRSAVIEAIGDYKGAYALPSLLQVAKLDGPLQDDAVLAIGKIGDKKSVEILASLQRTAPRALQPTIAAAICLLGINCSSHQGYLEQSLKFSMDTDGFRDLLRASTAGLGALGTAGNTDAITQLLDYGGPSRDPARAAIALALGAVALRNTPLFLKVLQARPDPKPGIALLGEAFDMLEEDLEEERFYVTVRRGYWAAAENSPARKLAETLIQTLEF
;
A
#
# COMPACT_ATOMS: atom_id res chain seq x y z
N MET A 1 33.48 -53.78 24.09
CA MET A 1 34.72 -53.05 24.45
C MET A 1 34.87 -51.84 23.57
N ARG A 2 35.08 -50.73 24.18
CA ARG A 2 35.44 -49.35 23.81
C ARG A 2 34.25 -48.36 23.86
N ALA A 3 34.28 -47.65 24.98
CA ALA A 3 33.52 -46.46 25.31
C ALA A 3 34.03 -45.26 24.46
N VAL A 4 33.11 -44.38 24.03
CA VAL A 4 33.44 -43.04 23.60
C VAL A 4 32.66 -42.05 24.49
N VAL A 5 33.44 -41.24 25.15
CA VAL A 5 33.07 -40.24 26.13
C VAL A 5 32.36 -39.06 25.44
N ALA A 6 31.17 -38.71 25.92
CA ALA A 6 30.48 -37.49 25.56
C ALA A 6 30.96 -36.34 26.43
N LEU A 7 31.52 -35.31 25.84
CA LEU A 7 31.87 -34.05 26.48
C LEU A 7 30.66 -33.10 26.44
N LEU A 8 30.05 -32.90 27.61
CA LEU A 8 29.01 -31.87 27.81
C LEU A 8 29.71 -30.55 28.12
N ALA A 9 29.58 -29.57 27.19
CA ALA A 9 29.93 -28.19 27.45
C ALA A 9 28.69 -27.43 27.94
N THR A 10 28.65 -27.16 29.24
CA THR A 10 27.68 -26.26 29.89
C THR A 10 28.06 -24.82 29.58
N VAL A 11 27.21 -24.12 28.81
CA VAL A 11 27.27 -22.67 28.69
C VAL A 11 26.34 -22.06 29.73
N ALA A 12 26.93 -21.38 30.69
CA ALA A 12 26.22 -20.59 31.70
C ALA A 12 25.67 -19.32 31.07
N LEU A 13 24.33 -19.19 31.03
CA LEU A 13 23.64 -17.93 30.71
C LEU A 13 23.61 -17.07 31.99
N SER A 14 24.41 -16.04 32.03
CA SER A 14 24.32 -14.95 33.00
C SER A 14 23.18 -13.99 32.58
N SER A 15 22.07 -14.07 33.31
CA SER A 15 20.95 -13.12 33.24
C SER A 15 21.33 -11.83 33.98
N THR A 16 21.59 -10.75 33.26
CA THR A 16 21.63 -9.40 33.82
C THR A 16 20.29 -8.71 33.60
N THR A 17 19.54 -8.56 34.68
CA THR A 17 18.36 -7.67 34.75
C THR A 17 18.82 -6.21 34.73
N PRO A 18 18.25 -5.32 33.92
CA PRO A 18 18.45 -3.91 34.13
C PRO A 18 17.48 -3.37 35.18
N SER A 19 18.06 -2.80 36.25
CA SER A 19 17.37 -2.02 37.28
C SER A 19 16.58 -0.86 36.65
N ALA A 20 15.32 -0.75 37.09
CA ALA A 20 14.49 0.42 36.88
C ALA A 20 15.09 1.61 37.64
N PHE A 21 15.55 2.62 36.92
CA PHE A 21 15.81 3.96 37.46
C PHE A 21 14.61 4.85 37.15
N GLN A 22 13.76 5.04 38.14
CA GLN A 22 12.81 6.16 38.17
C GLN A 22 13.56 7.44 38.42
N ALA A 23 13.62 8.34 37.45
CA ALA A 23 13.95 9.74 37.66
C ALA A 23 12.78 10.58 37.16
N ALA A 24 12.01 11.11 38.11
CA ALA A 24 11.11 12.23 37.86
C ALA A 24 11.98 13.50 37.65
N GLY A 25 11.79 14.19 36.53
CA GLY A 25 12.47 15.45 36.27
C GLY A 25 12.07 16.04 34.94
N ALA A 26 11.37 17.19 34.99
CA ALA A 26 11.20 18.23 34.00
C ALA A 26 11.05 17.79 32.52
N ARG A 27 9.84 17.90 32.00
CA ARG A 27 9.57 17.86 30.56
C ARG A 27 10.17 19.12 29.90
N GLY A 28 11.48 19.08 29.66
CA GLY A 28 12.09 19.93 28.65
C GLY A 28 11.65 19.39 27.29
N ALA A 29 11.15 20.25 26.40
CA ALA A 29 10.88 19.90 25.03
C ALA A 29 12.11 19.18 24.44
N ALA A 30 11.93 17.98 23.94
CA ALA A 30 13.00 17.24 23.25
C ALA A 30 13.56 18.14 22.14
N PRO A 31 14.88 18.26 21.97
CA PRO A 31 15.44 19.03 20.87
C PRO A 31 14.89 18.42 19.57
N ALA A 32 14.30 19.29 18.74
CA ALA A 32 13.82 18.88 17.41
C ALA A 32 14.91 18.11 16.69
N SER A 33 14.55 16.94 16.08
CA SER A 33 15.50 16.14 15.34
C SER A 33 16.16 16.97 14.23
N PRO A 34 17.39 16.67 13.80
CA PRO A 34 18.04 17.38 12.69
C PRO A 34 17.17 17.46 11.43
N GLN A 35 16.34 16.44 11.20
CA GLN A 35 15.38 16.39 10.09
C GLN A 35 14.29 17.47 10.21
N SER A 36 13.72 17.68 11.39
CA SER A 36 12.73 18.72 11.60
C SER A 36 13.30 20.14 11.42
N ARG A 37 14.58 20.34 11.79
CA ARG A 37 15.26 21.63 11.57
C ARG A 37 15.50 21.93 10.10
N VAL A 38 15.89 20.92 9.29
CA VAL A 38 16.13 21.10 7.85
C VAL A 38 14.82 21.31 7.09
N GLU A 39 13.76 20.64 7.50
CA GLU A 39 12.42 20.81 6.93
C GLU A 39 11.89 22.22 7.22
N THR A 40 12.04 22.71 8.44
CA THR A 40 11.65 24.06 8.86
C THR A 40 12.40 25.18 8.10
N GLN A 41 13.66 24.96 7.71
CA GLN A 41 14.44 25.95 6.96
C GLN A 41 14.03 26.14 5.50
N ARG A 42 13.19 25.23 4.94
CA ARG A 42 12.71 25.28 3.54
C ARG A 42 11.19 25.34 3.42
N GLU A 43 10.50 25.49 4.53
CA GLU A 43 9.07 25.74 4.55
C GLU A 43 8.77 27.09 3.92
N THR A 44 7.91 27.11 2.91
CA THR A 44 7.43 28.35 2.29
C THR A 44 6.29 28.87 3.14
N ALA A 45 6.50 29.93 3.89
CA ALA A 45 5.42 30.58 4.63
C ALA A 45 4.38 31.12 3.64
N LEU A 46 3.12 30.72 3.82
CA LEU A 46 1.97 31.27 3.10
C LEU A 46 1.29 32.34 3.97
N THR A 47 0.88 33.45 3.38
CA THR A 47 -0.05 34.36 4.09
C THR A 47 -1.42 33.67 4.24
N PRO A 48 -2.26 34.12 5.17
CA PRO A 48 -3.63 33.59 5.32
C PRO A 48 -4.44 33.64 4.03
N GLU A 49 -4.31 34.70 3.24
CA GLU A 49 -4.98 34.87 1.95
C GLU A 49 -4.45 33.90 0.89
N GLN A 50 -3.13 33.70 0.85
CA GLN A 50 -2.50 32.73 -0.03
C GLN A 50 -2.92 31.30 0.32
N LEU A 51 -2.97 30.96 1.61
CA LEU A 51 -3.42 29.66 2.08
C LEU A 51 -4.88 29.41 1.74
N LYS A 52 -5.75 30.39 1.97
CA LYS A 52 -7.16 30.30 1.57
C LYS A 52 -7.30 30.07 0.08
N THR A 53 -6.59 30.84 -0.76
CA THR A 53 -6.60 30.68 -2.20
C THR A 53 -6.07 29.31 -2.62
N ALA A 54 -5.02 28.80 -1.98
CA ALA A 54 -4.50 27.47 -2.26
C ALA A 54 -5.54 26.38 -1.92
N ILE A 55 -6.23 26.50 -0.78
CA ILE A 55 -7.30 25.56 -0.41
C ILE A 55 -8.44 25.60 -1.42
N ASP A 56 -8.93 26.77 -1.81
CA ASP A 56 -9.98 26.92 -2.83
C ASP A 56 -9.55 26.37 -4.20
N ASN A 57 -8.26 26.42 -4.53
CA ASN A 57 -7.69 25.90 -5.76
C ASN A 57 -7.57 24.37 -5.78
N LEU A 58 -7.68 23.67 -4.66
CA LEU A 58 -7.74 22.21 -4.62
C LEU A 58 -8.93 21.63 -5.39
N GLY A 59 -10.01 22.43 -5.59
CA GLY A 59 -11.21 22.05 -6.30
C GLY A 59 -11.23 22.46 -7.78
N LYS A 60 -10.20 23.10 -8.31
CA LYS A 60 -10.20 23.57 -9.71
C LYS A 60 -10.17 22.41 -10.70
N VAL A 61 -10.83 22.59 -11.84
CA VAL A 61 -10.82 21.59 -12.92
C VAL A 61 -9.44 21.45 -13.55
N ASP A 62 -8.69 22.55 -13.63
CA ASP A 62 -7.32 22.57 -14.15
C ASP A 62 -6.38 21.77 -13.24
N TYR A 63 -5.78 20.71 -13.81
CA TYR A 63 -4.88 19.80 -13.09
C TYR A 63 -3.64 20.54 -12.54
N ALA A 64 -3.01 21.39 -13.37
CA ALA A 64 -1.80 22.10 -12.96
C ALA A 64 -2.07 23.06 -11.79
N VAL A 65 -3.25 23.71 -11.78
CA VAL A 65 -3.66 24.59 -10.67
C VAL A 65 -3.87 23.79 -9.39
N ARG A 66 -4.55 22.63 -9.45
CA ARG A 66 -4.76 21.76 -8.27
C ARG A 66 -3.45 21.26 -7.69
N THR A 67 -2.56 20.76 -8.57
CA THR A 67 -1.26 20.21 -8.17
C THR A 67 -0.37 21.28 -7.56
N ALA A 68 -0.30 22.48 -8.16
CA ALA A 68 0.45 23.61 -7.59
C ALA A 68 -0.09 24.03 -6.21
N ALA A 69 -1.42 24.03 -6.05
CA ALA A 69 -2.06 24.32 -4.77
C ALA A 69 -1.72 23.29 -3.70
N ALA A 70 -1.88 22.01 -4.01
CA ALA A 70 -1.55 20.91 -3.10
C ALA A 70 -0.06 20.95 -2.69
N ARG A 71 0.84 21.17 -3.65
CA ARG A 71 2.27 21.32 -3.42
C ARG A 71 2.60 22.48 -2.48
N SER A 72 1.96 23.64 -2.69
CA SER A 72 2.20 24.81 -1.83
C SER A 72 1.76 24.57 -0.38
N ILE A 73 0.62 23.89 -0.18
CA ILE A 73 0.12 23.53 1.15
C ILE A 73 1.04 22.52 1.84
N ARG A 74 1.48 21.46 1.12
CA ARG A 74 2.39 20.43 1.66
C ARG A 74 3.75 20.98 2.08
N ARG A 75 4.20 22.08 1.47
CA ARG A 75 5.49 22.74 1.76
C ARG A 75 5.42 23.83 2.80
N ALA A 76 4.22 24.23 3.21
CA ALA A 76 4.04 25.21 4.26
C ALA A 76 4.16 24.57 5.65
N PRO A 77 4.52 25.35 6.70
CA PRO A 77 4.60 24.86 8.07
C PRO A 77 3.29 24.21 8.52
N ALA A 78 3.34 22.98 9.03
CA ALA A 78 2.16 22.25 9.48
C ALA A 78 1.34 23.05 10.49
N ALA A 79 2.00 23.74 11.43
CA ALA A 79 1.33 24.59 12.43
C ALA A 79 0.48 25.71 11.81
N ALA A 80 0.86 26.21 10.63
CA ALA A 80 0.14 27.28 9.94
C ALA A 80 -1.04 26.75 9.11
N VAL A 81 -0.88 25.56 8.46
CA VAL A 81 -1.88 25.06 7.51
C VAL A 81 -2.94 24.17 8.14
N VAL A 82 -2.60 23.39 9.18
CA VAL A 82 -3.51 22.42 9.79
C VAL A 82 -4.83 23.04 10.27
N PRO A 83 -4.87 24.18 10.97
CA PRO A 83 -6.14 24.78 11.37
C PRO A 83 -7.07 25.10 10.19
N SER A 84 -6.52 25.66 9.11
CA SER A 84 -7.28 26.02 7.91
C SER A 84 -7.72 24.79 7.11
N LEU A 85 -6.93 23.70 7.09
CA LEU A 85 -7.34 22.44 6.49
C LEU A 85 -8.49 21.80 7.26
N ILE A 86 -8.43 21.79 8.61
CA ILE A 86 -9.51 21.26 9.45
C ILE A 86 -10.80 22.05 9.23
N ASP A 87 -10.71 23.38 9.16
CA ASP A 87 -11.87 24.24 8.87
C ASP A 87 -12.43 23.93 7.46
N ALA A 88 -11.58 23.83 6.46
CA ALA A 88 -12.00 23.49 5.10
C ALA A 88 -12.67 22.10 5.02
N ILE A 89 -12.14 21.08 5.71
CA ILE A 89 -12.73 19.75 5.77
C ILE A 89 -14.12 19.78 6.37
N ALA A 90 -14.33 20.58 7.39
CA ALA A 90 -15.62 20.71 8.06
C ALA A 90 -16.63 21.55 7.25
N ASN A 91 -16.21 22.69 6.69
CA ASN A 91 -17.10 23.78 6.31
C ASN A 91 -17.06 24.17 4.84
N HIS A 92 -16.05 23.72 4.04
CA HIS A 92 -15.96 24.13 2.64
C HIS A 92 -17.16 23.62 1.84
N SER A 93 -17.76 24.46 0.97
CA SER A 93 -18.95 24.12 0.16
C SER A 93 -18.68 23.05 -0.86
N ASP A 94 -17.45 23.00 -1.44
CA ASP A 94 -17.06 21.99 -2.41
C ASP A 94 -16.57 20.71 -1.69
N GLY A 95 -17.28 19.60 -1.91
CA GLY A 95 -16.95 18.31 -1.34
C GLY A 95 -15.61 17.71 -1.83
N TYR A 96 -15.16 18.12 -3.02
CA TYR A 96 -13.86 17.69 -3.54
C TYR A 96 -12.71 18.43 -2.83
N VAL A 97 -12.85 19.72 -2.55
CA VAL A 97 -11.89 20.48 -1.71
C VAL A 97 -11.77 19.84 -0.33
N ARG A 98 -12.91 19.51 0.30
CA ARG A 98 -12.93 18.83 1.61
C ARG A 98 -12.14 17.53 1.58
N PHE A 99 -12.34 16.73 0.54
CA PHE A 99 -11.63 15.48 0.33
C PHE A 99 -10.12 15.69 0.14
N ARG A 100 -9.69 16.58 -0.76
CA ARG A 100 -8.27 16.85 -1.00
C ARG A 100 -7.58 17.44 0.24
N ALA A 101 -8.27 18.29 1.00
CA ALA A 101 -7.76 18.83 2.26
C ALA A 101 -7.55 17.72 3.31
N LEU A 102 -8.46 16.72 3.37
CA LEU A 102 -8.35 15.59 4.29
C LEU A 102 -7.17 14.68 3.93
N VAL A 103 -6.96 14.42 2.62
CA VAL A 103 -5.79 13.67 2.13
C VAL A 103 -4.49 14.37 2.53
N ILE A 104 -4.36 15.67 2.26
CA ILE A 104 -3.15 16.44 2.61
C ILE A 104 -2.93 16.46 4.13
N LEU A 105 -4.00 16.63 4.92
CA LEU A 105 -3.93 16.61 6.38
C LEU A 105 -3.31 15.32 6.91
N SER A 106 -3.61 14.17 6.27
CA SER A 106 -3.06 12.87 6.69
C SER A 106 -1.53 12.80 6.62
N GLY A 107 -0.92 13.55 5.71
CA GLY A 107 0.53 13.59 5.52
C GLY A 107 1.29 14.54 6.46
N LEU A 108 0.58 15.41 7.21
CA LEU A 108 1.21 16.46 8.05
C LEU A 108 1.59 15.99 9.46
N ASN A 109 1.22 14.75 9.85
CA ASN A 109 1.55 14.15 11.16
C ASN A 109 1.14 15.01 12.37
N ASP A 110 -0.03 15.64 12.31
CA ASP A 110 -0.61 16.44 13.40
C ASP A 110 -1.53 15.57 14.28
N ALA A 111 -1.47 15.74 15.60
CA ALA A 111 -2.25 14.94 16.54
C ALA A 111 -3.78 15.09 16.34
N ARG A 112 -4.25 16.22 15.83
CA ARG A 112 -5.67 16.48 15.56
C ARG A 112 -6.21 15.66 14.37
N THR A 113 -5.32 15.13 13.53
CA THR A 113 -5.70 14.33 12.37
C THR A 113 -6.54 13.13 12.77
N HIS A 114 -6.23 12.45 13.88
CA HIS A 114 -6.98 11.31 14.37
C HIS A 114 -8.48 11.61 14.51
N ASP A 115 -8.82 12.68 15.23
CA ASP A 115 -10.23 13.03 15.49
C ASP A 115 -10.98 13.45 14.22
N VAL A 116 -10.28 14.16 13.30
CA VAL A 116 -10.83 14.52 12.00
C VAL A 116 -11.13 13.26 11.16
N MET A 117 -10.25 12.27 11.19
CA MET A 117 -10.46 10.99 10.49
C MET A 117 -11.61 10.18 11.10
N VAL A 118 -11.74 10.17 12.44
CA VAL A 118 -12.91 9.57 13.12
C VAL A 118 -14.22 10.23 12.65
N GLN A 119 -14.25 11.54 12.50
CA GLN A 119 -15.43 12.26 11.99
C GLN A 119 -15.68 11.91 10.51
N ALA A 120 -14.62 11.84 9.70
CA ALA A 120 -14.70 11.51 8.28
C ALA A 120 -15.36 10.15 8.02
N MET A 121 -15.14 9.14 8.87
CA MET A 121 -15.80 7.82 8.77
C MET A 121 -17.34 7.87 8.81
N SER A 122 -17.97 8.98 9.24
CA SER A 122 -19.43 9.17 9.24
C SER A 122 -19.89 10.24 8.25
N ALA A 123 -19.00 10.74 7.40
CA ALA A 123 -19.37 11.76 6.43
C ALA A 123 -20.37 11.23 5.39
N LYS A 124 -21.26 12.11 4.90
CA LYS A 124 -22.17 11.75 3.78
C LYS A 124 -21.40 11.54 2.47
N ASN A 125 -20.25 12.19 2.30
CA ASN A 125 -19.41 12.09 1.12
C ASN A 125 -18.55 10.82 1.21
N ASP A 126 -18.69 9.93 0.23
CA ASP A 126 -18.00 8.64 0.14
C ASP A 126 -16.47 8.81 0.13
N ARG A 127 -15.95 9.80 -0.58
CA ARG A 127 -14.50 10.05 -0.62
C ARG A 127 -13.92 10.38 0.75
N LEU A 128 -14.66 11.13 1.59
CA LEU A 128 -14.23 11.40 2.97
C LEU A 128 -14.25 10.13 3.81
N ARG A 129 -15.29 9.27 3.67
CA ARG A 129 -15.36 8.00 4.39
C ARG A 129 -14.23 7.07 3.98
N THR A 130 -13.95 6.97 2.67
CA THR A 130 -12.83 6.17 2.14
C THR A 130 -11.51 6.57 2.79
N VAL A 131 -11.17 7.86 2.80
CA VAL A 131 -9.95 8.37 3.44
C VAL A 131 -9.95 8.11 4.95
N GLY A 132 -11.09 8.33 5.62
CA GLY A 132 -11.24 8.07 7.05
C GLY A 132 -10.94 6.60 7.40
N TYR A 133 -11.49 5.64 6.66
CA TYR A 133 -11.18 4.22 6.88
C TYR A 133 -9.75 3.89 6.51
N ALA A 134 -9.26 4.27 5.33
CA ALA A 134 -7.91 3.97 4.89
C ALA A 134 -6.84 4.52 5.85
N TYR A 135 -7.09 5.66 6.50
CA TYR A 135 -6.18 6.19 7.53
C TYR A 135 -5.98 5.19 8.68
N PHE A 136 -7.06 4.55 9.15
CA PHE A 136 -6.99 3.59 10.26
C PHE A 136 -6.46 2.20 9.86
N GLU A 137 -6.24 1.92 8.59
CA GLU A 137 -5.46 0.76 8.14
C GLU A 137 -4.02 0.81 8.70
N HIS A 138 -3.44 2.01 8.75
CA HIS A 138 -2.05 2.24 9.17
C HIS A 138 -1.92 2.88 10.56
N ASN A 139 -2.97 3.51 11.06
CA ASN A 139 -3.02 4.16 12.36
C ASN A 139 -4.08 3.45 13.22
N GLN A 140 -3.82 2.17 13.51
CA GLN A 140 -4.79 1.29 14.15
C GLN A 140 -5.29 1.83 15.48
N ASP A 141 -6.63 1.88 15.63
CA ASP A 141 -7.31 2.19 16.89
C ASP A 141 -8.35 1.07 17.20
N PRO A 142 -8.03 0.15 18.11
CA PRO A 142 -8.95 -0.94 18.47
C PRO A 142 -10.28 -0.46 19.05
N LEU A 143 -10.36 0.77 19.58
CA LEU A 143 -11.61 1.33 20.11
C LEU A 143 -12.63 1.62 19.01
N LEU A 144 -12.19 1.76 17.77
CA LEU A 144 -13.06 1.99 16.62
C LEU A 144 -13.62 0.69 16.01
N LEU A 145 -13.13 -0.49 16.41
CA LEU A 145 -13.58 -1.78 15.86
C LEU A 145 -15.09 -2.01 15.91
N PRO A 146 -15.81 -1.75 17.02
CA PRO A 146 -17.27 -1.93 17.04
C PRO A 146 -17.97 -1.06 16.00
N ARG A 147 -17.50 0.17 15.79
CA ARG A 147 -18.04 1.10 14.79
C ARG A 147 -17.75 0.61 13.37
N MET A 148 -16.54 0.14 13.09
CA MET A 148 -16.15 -0.36 11.78
C MET A 148 -16.88 -1.64 11.41
N LEU A 149 -17.07 -2.56 12.37
CA LEU A 149 -17.87 -3.78 12.16
C LEU A 149 -19.34 -3.45 11.89
N GLY A 150 -19.93 -2.50 12.63
CA GLY A 150 -21.31 -2.04 12.35
C GLY A 150 -21.42 -1.35 10.99
N ALA A 151 -20.42 -0.58 10.59
CA ALA A 151 -20.40 0.02 9.26
C ALA A 151 -20.29 -1.01 8.12
N LEU A 152 -19.60 -2.13 8.33
CA LEU A 152 -19.46 -3.20 7.33
C LEU A 152 -20.82 -3.81 6.94
N GLU A 153 -21.78 -3.81 7.86
CA GLU A 153 -23.14 -4.32 7.62
C GLU A 153 -24.00 -3.36 6.78
N THR A 154 -23.74 -2.06 6.87
CA THR A 154 -24.60 -1.01 6.31
C THR A 154 -23.96 -0.23 5.15
N GLU A 155 -22.65 -0.24 5.03
CA GLU A 155 -21.95 0.47 3.95
C GLU A 155 -22.22 -0.22 2.60
N SER A 156 -22.84 0.52 1.68
CA SER A 156 -23.21 0.04 0.35
C SER A 156 -22.33 0.63 -0.76
N SER A 157 -21.52 1.63 -0.45
CA SER A 157 -20.66 2.28 -1.43
C SER A 157 -19.54 1.37 -1.90
N GLU A 158 -19.43 1.20 -3.22
CA GLU A 158 -18.39 0.40 -3.87
C GLU A 158 -16.99 0.99 -3.67
N THR A 159 -16.89 2.30 -3.44
CA THR A 159 -15.61 2.97 -3.20
C THR A 159 -15.17 2.92 -1.74
N VAL A 160 -16.11 2.86 -0.80
CA VAL A 160 -15.82 2.88 0.65
C VAL A 160 -15.54 1.48 1.19
N ARG A 161 -16.29 0.46 0.75
CA ARG A 161 -16.16 -0.91 1.27
C ARG A 161 -14.77 -1.51 1.15
N PRO A 162 -14.01 -1.33 0.07
CA PRO A 162 -12.63 -1.82 0.00
C PRO A 162 -11.74 -1.24 1.10
N ALA A 163 -11.78 0.08 1.33
CA ALA A 163 -11.00 0.73 2.38
C ALA A 163 -11.38 0.24 3.77
N LEU A 164 -12.69 0.16 4.07
CA LEU A 164 -13.20 -0.39 5.34
C LEU A 164 -12.74 -1.84 5.54
N THR A 165 -12.82 -2.66 4.50
CA THR A 165 -12.42 -4.08 4.54
C THR A 165 -10.93 -4.23 4.81
N ARG A 166 -10.09 -3.45 4.15
CA ARG A 166 -8.65 -3.45 4.37
C ARG A 166 -8.30 -3.03 5.79
N THR A 167 -8.95 -1.97 6.29
CA THR A 167 -8.77 -1.51 7.67
C THR A 167 -9.16 -2.60 8.67
N LEU A 168 -10.27 -3.28 8.46
CA LEU A 168 -10.66 -4.42 9.31
C LEU A 168 -9.65 -5.57 9.20
N ALA A 169 -9.16 -5.91 8.00
CA ALA A 169 -8.17 -6.96 7.81
C ALA A 169 -6.85 -6.68 8.57
N ALA A 170 -6.45 -5.41 8.67
CA ALA A 170 -5.31 -4.99 9.49
C ALA A 170 -5.51 -5.32 10.99
N HIS A 171 -6.76 -5.42 11.46
CA HIS A 171 -7.13 -5.86 12.81
C HIS A 171 -7.43 -7.37 12.91
N GLY A 172 -6.90 -8.19 12.04
CA GLY A 172 -7.16 -9.64 11.95
C GLY A 172 -6.79 -10.47 13.20
N THR A 173 -6.29 -9.86 14.27
CA THR A 173 -6.14 -10.49 15.58
C THR A 173 -7.44 -10.56 16.39
N ASP A 174 -8.41 -9.68 16.12
CA ASP A 174 -9.73 -9.68 16.78
C ASP A 174 -10.63 -10.79 16.19
N VAL A 175 -11.26 -11.58 17.06
CA VAL A 175 -12.09 -12.72 16.66
C VAL A 175 -13.31 -12.28 15.87
N ARG A 176 -13.93 -11.15 16.21
CA ARG A 176 -15.13 -10.62 15.53
C ARG A 176 -14.80 -10.22 14.10
N VAL A 177 -13.61 -9.63 13.88
CA VAL A 177 -13.10 -9.29 12.54
C VAL A 177 -12.91 -10.57 11.72
N ARG A 178 -12.27 -11.60 12.29
CA ARG A 178 -12.05 -12.88 11.60
C ARG A 178 -13.37 -13.51 11.16
N GLU A 179 -14.34 -13.57 12.06
CA GLU A 179 -15.68 -14.14 11.78
C GLU A 179 -16.39 -13.36 10.67
N ALA A 180 -16.41 -12.02 10.76
CA ALA A 180 -17.05 -11.16 9.77
C ALA A 180 -16.41 -11.31 8.38
N LEU A 181 -15.07 -11.18 8.28
CA LEU A 181 -14.37 -11.28 7.00
C LEU A 181 -14.43 -12.69 6.41
N THR A 182 -14.30 -13.74 7.24
CA THR A 182 -14.44 -15.13 6.75
C THR A 182 -15.80 -15.39 6.13
N GLY A 183 -16.87 -14.88 6.76
CA GLY A 183 -18.23 -14.98 6.24
C GLY A 183 -18.40 -14.30 4.88
N LEU A 184 -17.75 -13.16 4.69
CA LEU A 184 -17.83 -12.38 3.45
C LEU A 184 -17.00 -12.97 2.29
N VAL A 185 -16.05 -13.85 2.53
CA VAL A 185 -15.35 -14.59 1.45
C VAL A 185 -16.33 -15.38 0.58
N ILE A 186 -17.38 -15.95 1.19
CA ILE A 186 -18.34 -16.86 0.52
C ILE A 186 -19.71 -16.23 0.29
N LYS A 187 -20.00 -15.05 0.86
CA LYS A 187 -21.30 -14.38 0.79
C LYS A 187 -21.17 -12.96 0.25
N GLY A 188 -22.14 -12.56 -0.56
CA GLY A 188 -22.24 -11.20 -1.10
C GLY A 188 -21.96 -11.12 -2.60
N GLN A 189 -21.91 -9.91 -3.11
CA GLN A 189 -21.60 -9.64 -4.51
C GLN A 189 -20.11 -9.86 -4.78
N ASP A 190 -19.77 -10.36 -5.95
CA ASP A 190 -18.39 -10.74 -6.29
C ASP A 190 -17.40 -9.60 -6.17
N TYR A 191 -17.79 -8.38 -6.54
CA TYR A 191 -16.94 -7.20 -6.36
C TYR A 191 -16.49 -7.01 -4.89
N PHE A 192 -17.44 -7.10 -3.94
CA PHE A 192 -17.10 -6.95 -2.53
C PHE A 192 -16.35 -8.16 -1.98
N ARG A 193 -16.67 -9.35 -2.46
CA ARG A 193 -15.94 -10.57 -2.10
C ARG A 193 -14.49 -10.50 -2.56
N SER A 194 -14.23 -9.98 -3.78
CA SER A 194 -12.88 -9.73 -4.30
C SER A 194 -12.07 -8.83 -3.35
N ALA A 195 -12.62 -7.68 -2.95
CA ALA A 195 -11.96 -6.78 -2.01
C ALA A 195 -11.66 -7.43 -0.64
N VAL A 196 -12.59 -8.27 -0.13
CA VAL A 196 -12.38 -9.04 1.11
C VAL A 196 -11.25 -10.06 0.95
N ILE A 197 -11.26 -10.82 -0.14
CA ILE A 197 -10.26 -11.85 -0.44
C ILE A 197 -8.87 -11.21 -0.56
N GLU A 198 -8.76 -10.12 -1.29
CA GLU A 198 -7.52 -9.37 -1.45
C GLU A 198 -6.98 -8.87 -0.11
N ALA A 199 -7.83 -8.21 0.68
CA ALA A 199 -7.44 -7.69 1.99
C ALA A 199 -6.98 -8.81 2.94
N ILE A 200 -7.68 -9.94 2.98
CA ILE A 200 -7.27 -11.12 3.77
C ILE A 200 -5.90 -11.65 3.32
N GLY A 201 -5.67 -11.71 2.01
CA GLY A 201 -4.38 -12.12 1.45
C GLY A 201 -3.25 -11.17 1.87
N ASP A 202 -3.43 -9.87 1.71
CA ASP A 202 -2.45 -8.84 2.01
C ASP A 202 -2.07 -8.81 3.51
N TYR A 203 -3.04 -9.04 4.38
CA TYR A 203 -2.83 -9.12 5.84
C TYR A 203 -2.56 -10.55 6.34
N LYS A 204 -2.28 -11.50 5.43
CA LYS A 204 -1.92 -12.90 5.75
C LYS A 204 -2.93 -13.56 6.68
N GLY A 205 -4.22 -13.35 6.44
CA GLY A 205 -5.34 -13.82 7.26
C GLY A 205 -5.57 -15.33 7.16
N ALA A 206 -4.68 -16.14 7.73
CA ALA A 206 -4.75 -17.61 7.70
C ALA A 206 -6.07 -18.18 8.26
N TYR A 207 -6.80 -17.41 9.06
CA TYR A 207 -8.11 -17.79 9.59
C TYR A 207 -9.17 -18.05 8.51
N ALA A 208 -9.05 -17.40 7.34
CA ALA A 208 -9.99 -17.55 6.22
C ALA A 208 -9.53 -18.59 5.18
N LEU A 209 -8.39 -19.25 5.38
CA LEU A 209 -7.82 -20.18 4.41
C LEU A 209 -8.82 -21.30 3.97
N PRO A 210 -9.63 -21.91 4.85
CA PRO A 210 -10.62 -22.90 4.40
C PRO A 210 -11.63 -22.34 3.41
N SER A 211 -12.13 -21.11 3.63
CA SER A 211 -13.08 -20.43 2.72
C SER A 211 -12.41 -20.03 1.40
N LEU A 212 -11.17 -19.54 1.45
CA LEU A 212 -10.39 -19.21 0.24
C LEU A 212 -10.15 -20.46 -0.62
N LEU A 213 -9.84 -21.62 -0.01
CA LEU A 213 -9.66 -22.88 -0.71
C LEU A 213 -10.94 -23.39 -1.37
N GLN A 214 -12.11 -23.05 -0.82
CA GLN A 214 -13.40 -23.33 -1.47
C GLN A 214 -13.55 -22.48 -2.74
N VAL A 215 -13.33 -21.17 -2.63
CA VAL A 215 -13.44 -20.24 -3.77
C VAL A 215 -12.42 -20.57 -4.86
N ALA A 216 -11.17 -20.87 -4.50
CA ALA A 216 -10.12 -21.24 -5.45
C ALA A 216 -10.43 -22.49 -6.30
N LYS A 217 -11.31 -23.37 -5.84
CA LYS A 217 -11.74 -24.58 -6.58
C LYS A 217 -12.91 -24.34 -7.52
N LEU A 218 -13.58 -23.21 -7.40
CA LEU A 218 -14.74 -22.84 -8.22
C LEU A 218 -14.27 -22.06 -9.43
N ASP A 219 -14.68 -22.49 -10.61
CA ASP A 219 -14.48 -21.71 -11.83
C ASP A 219 -15.37 -20.45 -11.74
N GLY A 220 -14.74 -19.27 -11.82
CA GLY A 220 -15.45 -18.01 -11.70
C GLY A 220 -14.52 -16.81 -11.46
N PRO A 221 -15.11 -15.59 -11.40
CA PRO A 221 -14.34 -14.34 -11.39
C PRO A 221 -13.45 -14.13 -10.16
N LEU A 222 -13.70 -14.85 -9.05
CA LEU A 222 -12.94 -14.75 -7.80
C LEU A 222 -11.84 -15.80 -7.65
N GLN A 223 -11.69 -16.69 -8.62
CA GLN A 223 -10.70 -17.78 -8.54
C GLN A 223 -9.28 -17.25 -8.50
N ASP A 224 -8.94 -16.27 -9.35
CA ASP A 224 -7.65 -15.62 -9.38
C ASP A 224 -7.31 -14.96 -8.04
N ASP A 225 -8.25 -14.18 -7.50
CA ASP A 225 -8.09 -13.48 -6.22
C ASP A 225 -7.84 -14.46 -5.08
N ALA A 226 -8.64 -15.53 -5.01
CA ALA A 226 -8.51 -16.55 -3.97
C ALA A 226 -7.16 -17.31 -4.06
N VAL A 227 -6.73 -17.68 -5.26
CA VAL A 227 -5.44 -18.35 -5.49
C VAL A 227 -4.29 -17.44 -5.05
N LEU A 228 -4.33 -16.17 -5.45
CA LEU A 228 -3.28 -15.21 -5.07
C LEU A 228 -3.27 -14.94 -3.56
N ALA A 229 -4.44 -14.79 -2.93
CA ALA A 229 -4.56 -14.61 -1.48
C ALA A 229 -4.00 -15.80 -0.71
N ILE A 230 -4.24 -17.05 -1.15
CA ILE A 230 -3.65 -18.26 -0.57
C ILE A 230 -2.11 -18.19 -0.63
N GLY A 231 -1.55 -17.76 -1.75
CA GLY A 231 -0.11 -17.55 -1.89
C GLY A 231 0.43 -16.49 -0.93
N LYS A 232 -0.23 -15.33 -0.83
CA LYS A 232 0.14 -14.22 0.07
C LYS A 232 0.08 -14.61 1.55
N ILE A 233 -0.88 -15.45 1.95
CA ILE A 233 -0.99 -15.99 3.32
C ILE A 233 0.25 -16.83 3.69
N GLY A 234 0.80 -17.58 2.75
CA GLY A 234 2.09 -18.25 2.94
C GLY A 234 2.03 -19.61 3.67
N ASP A 235 0.85 -20.23 3.84
CA ASP A 235 0.75 -21.56 4.41
C ASP A 235 1.21 -22.63 3.38
N LYS A 236 2.40 -23.19 3.62
CA LYS A 236 3.01 -24.19 2.72
C LYS A 236 2.16 -25.44 2.48
N LYS A 237 1.23 -25.77 3.37
CA LYS A 237 0.30 -26.90 3.18
C LYS A 237 -0.63 -26.68 1.98
N SER A 238 -0.82 -25.44 1.56
CA SER A 238 -1.65 -25.11 0.37
C SER A 238 -1.00 -25.50 -0.95
N VAL A 239 0.29 -25.86 -0.99
CA VAL A 239 1.01 -26.20 -2.22
C VAL A 239 0.37 -27.37 -2.95
N GLU A 240 -0.08 -28.41 -2.25
CA GLU A 240 -0.70 -29.60 -2.86
C GLU A 240 -1.96 -29.24 -3.65
N ILE A 241 -2.79 -28.34 -3.08
CA ILE A 241 -4.01 -27.88 -3.73
C ILE A 241 -3.68 -26.99 -4.93
N LEU A 242 -2.74 -26.05 -4.78
CA LEU A 242 -2.31 -25.19 -5.88
C LEU A 242 -1.68 -26.01 -7.03
N ALA A 243 -0.84 -27.00 -6.73
CA ALA A 243 -0.27 -27.89 -7.72
C ALA A 243 -1.35 -28.78 -8.39
N SER A 244 -2.40 -29.15 -7.67
CA SER A 244 -3.55 -29.86 -8.27
C SER A 244 -4.33 -28.94 -9.21
N LEU A 245 -4.61 -27.71 -8.81
CA LEU A 245 -5.25 -26.71 -9.68
C LEU A 245 -4.42 -26.44 -10.93
N GLN A 246 -3.09 -26.33 -10.80
CA GLN A 246 -2.18 -26.09 -11.92
C GLN A 246 -2.33 -27.11 -13.05
N ARG A 247 -2.66 -28.37 -12.74
CA ARG A 247 -2.82 -29.42 -13.75
C ARG A 247 -4.08 -29.29 -14.60
N THR A 248 -5.11 -28.64 -14.09
CA THR A 248 -6.45 -28.58 -14.71
C THR A 248 -6.91 -27.16 -15.04
N ALA A 249 -6.28 -26.15 -14.45
CA ALA A 249 -6.67 -24.76 -14.61
C ALA A 249 -6.51 -24.25 -16.05
N PRO A 250 -7.39 -23.35 -16.48
CA PRO A 250 -7.26 -22.70 -17.79
C PRO A 250 -5.95 -21.89 -17.88
N ARG A 251 -5.51 -21.65 -19.12
CA ARG A 251 -4.24 -20.96 -19.39
C ARG A 251 -4.15 -19.57 -18.72
N ALA A 252 -5.26 -18.87 -18.64
CA ALA A 252 -5.31 -17.55 -18.02
C ALA A 252 -4.98 -17.56 -16.51
N LEU A 253 -5.35 -18.64 -15.80
CA LEU A 253 -5.11 -18.78 -14.34
C LEU A 253 -3.69 -19.29 -14.03
N GLN A 254 -2.97 -19.89 -14.97
CA GLN A 254 -1.65 -20.49 -14.72
C GLN A 254 -0.63 -19.51 -14.14
N PRO A 255 -0.52 -18.22 -14.58
CA PRO A 255 0.40 -17.26 -13.98
C PRO A 255 0.06 -16.96 -12.51
N THR A 256 -1.22 -16.84 -12.17
CA THR A 256 -1.66 -16.58 -10.80
C THR A 256 -1.29 -17.74 -9.88
N ILE A 257 -1.46 -18.99 -10.34
CA ILE A 257 -1.04 -20.18 -9.58
C ILE A 257 0.49 -20.22 -9.43
N ALA A 258 1.23 -19.92 -10.49
CA ALA A 258 2.70 -19.85 -10.43
C ALA A 258 3.17 -18.80 -9.40
N ALA A 259 2.57 -17.60 -9.41
CA ALA A 259 2.84 -16.56 -8.43
C ALA A 259 2.53 -17.04 -7.00
N ALA A 260 1.38 -17.67 -6.79
CA ALA A 260 0.98 -18.20 -5.49
C ALA A 260 1.96 -19.25 -4.95
N ILE A 261 2.40 -20.20 -5.79
CA ILE A 261 3.37 -21.23 -5.38
C ILE A 261 4.74 -20.58 -5.08
N CYS A 262 5.17 -19.59 -5.88
CA CYS A 262 6.39 -18.83 -5.58
C CYS A 262 6.30 -18.09 -4.24
N LEU A 263 5.16 -17.47 -3.93
CA LEU A 263 4.92 -16.81 -2.63
C LEU A 263 5.00 -17.78 -1.44
N LEU A 264 4.67 -19.06 -1.65
CA LEU A 264 4.90 -20.12 -0.65
C LEU A 264 6.39 -20.50 -0.49
N GLY A 265 7.28 -19.92 -1.29
CA GLY A 265 8.73 -20.21 -1.27
C GLY A 265 9.11 -21.52 -1.93
N ILE A 266 8.30 -22.02 -2.87
CA ILE A 266 8.51 -23.30 -3.53
C ILE A 266 8.85 -23.06 -5.00
N ASN A 267 10.04 -23.56 -5.44
CA ASN A 267 10.54 -23.47 -6.81
C ASN A 267 10.37 -22.07 -7.45
N CYS A 268 10.56 -21.01 -6.64
CA CYS A 268 10.22 -19.65 -7.04
C CYS A 268 10.92 -19.20 -8.33
N SER A 269 12.18 -19.55 -8.54
CA SER A 269 12.90 -19.17 -9.77
C SER A 269 12.23 -19.70 -11.04
N SER A 270 11.76 -20.97 -11.03
CA SER A 270 11.04 -21.57 -12.17
C SER A 270 9.68 -20.90 -12.39
N HIS A 271 8.94 -20.65 -11.32
CA HIS A 271 7.63 -20.00 -11.41
C HIS A 271 7.74 -18.54 -11.85
N GLN A 272 8.73 -17.80 -11.35
CA GLN A 272 9.01 -16.42 -11.79
C GLN A 272 9.45 -16.39 -13.27
N GLY A 273 10.29 -17.32 -13.70
CA GLY A 273 10.66 -17.47 -15.11
C GLY A 273 9.45 -17.75 -16.01
N TYR A 274 8.49 -18.55 -15.53
CA TYR A 274 7.23 -18.76 -16.23
C TYR A 274 6.39 -17.48 -16.32
N LEU A 275 6.30 -16.70 -15.25
CA LEU A 275 5.60 -15.41 -15.25
C LEU A 275 6.23 -14.45 -16.26
N GLU A 276 7.55 -14.35 -16.30
CA GLU A 276 8.29 -13.52 -17.25
C GLU A 276 8.02 -13.96 -18.71
N GLN A 277 8.09 -15.25 -18.99
CA GLN A 277 7.81 -15.78 -20.34
C GLN A 277 6.36 -15.53 -20.76
N SER A 278 5.40 -15.68 -19.83
CA SER A 278 3.99 -15.40 -20.06
C SER A 278 3.75 -13.93 -20.35
N LEU A 279 4.42 -13.04 -19.61
CA LEU A 279 4.38 -11.59 -19.85
C LEU A 279 4.91 -11.27 -21.26
N LYS A 280 6.12 -11.72 -21.60
CA LYS A 280 6.72 -11.50 -22.93
C LYS A 280 5.80 -11.97 -24.03
N PHE A 281 5.32 -13.22 -23.96
CA PHE A 281 4.44 -13.79 -24.96
C PHE A 281 3.16 -12.95 -25.14
N SER A 282 2.53 -12.52 -24.06
CA SER A 282 1.27 -11.77 -24.10
C SER A 282 1.43 -10.30 -24.52
N MET A 283 2.63 -9.74 -24.38
CA MET A 283 2.95 -8.42 -24.93
C MET A 283 3.06 -8.42 -26.45
N ASP A 284 3.57 -9.51 -27.02
CA ASP A 284 3.85 -9.65 -28.45
C ASP A 284 2.72 -10.31 -29.23
N THR A 285 1.66 -10.79 -28.55
CA THR A 285 0.59 -11.59 -29.15
C THR A 285 -0.80 -11.06 -28.78
N ASP A 286 -1.56 -10.65 -29.78
CA ASP A 286 -2.93 -10.21 -29.59
C ASP A 286 -3.85 -11.34 -29.08
N GLY A 287 -4.88 -10.95 -28.31
CA GLY A 287 -5.89 -11.88 -27.80
C GLY A 287 -5.55 -12.52 -26.42
N PHE A 288 -4.38 -12.23 -25.84
CA PHE A 288 -3.94 -12.78 -24.55
C PHE A 288 -3.99 -11.78 -23.39
N ARG A 289 -5.01 -10.92 -23.36
CA ARG A 289 -5.16 -9.86 -22.30
C ARG A 289 -5.25 -10.44 -20.90
N ASP A 290 -5.94 -11.57 -20.72
CA ASP A 290 -6.05 -12.20 -19.39
C ASP A 290 -4.71 -12.76 -18.92
N LEU A 291 -3.93 -13.35 -19.84
CA LEU A 291 -2.58 -13.83 -19.55
C LEU A 291 -1.64 -12.67 -19.19
N LEU A 292 -1.74 -11.54 -19.92
CA LEU A 292 -1.00 -10.33 -19.64
C LEU A 292 -1.32 -9.80 -18.23
N ARG A 293 -2.60 -9.67 -17.90
CA ARG A 293 -3.06 -9.21 -16.60
C ARG A 293 -2.60 -10.14 -15.47
N ALA A 294 -2.78 -11.44 -15.62
CA ALA A 294 -2.40 -12.41 -14.60
C ALA A 294 -0.88 -12.47 -14.38
N SER A 295 -0.07 -12.39 -15.44
CA SER A 295 1.40 -12.41 -15.32
C SER A 295 1.93 -11.12 -14.68
N THR A 296 1.40 -9.94 -15.06
CA THR A 296 1.79 -8.66 -14.43
C THR A 296 1.35 -8.59 -12.97
N ALA A 297 0.12 -8.99 -12.64
CA ALA A 297 -0.38 -9.06 -11.27
C ALA A 297 0.44 -10.04 -10.40
N GLY A 298 0.80 -11.21 -10.98
CA GLY A 298 1.67 -12.18 -10.31
C GLY A 298 3.05 -11.62 -9.99
N LEU A 299 3.73 -10.98 -10.96
CA LEU A 299 5.02 -10.30 -10.72
C LEU A 299 4.88 -9.16 -9.73
N GLY A 300 3.80 -8.38 -9.79
CA GLY A 300 3.49 -7.31 -8.82
C GLY A 300 3.34 -7.86 -7.40
N ALA A 301 2.63 -8.98 -7.22
CA ALA A 301 2.49 -9.64 -5.92
C ALA A 301 3.82 -10.14 -5.37
N LEU A 302 4.69 -10.72 -6.22
CA LEU A 302 6.05 -11.10 -5.83
C LEU A 302 6.87 -9.88 -5.42
N GLY A 303 6.80 -8.79 -6.19
CA GLY A 303 7.49 -7.53 -5.89
C GLY A 303 7.03 -6.95 -4.54
N THR A 304 5.72 -6.92 -4.28
CA THR A 304 5.17 -6.47 -2.99
C THR A 304 5.65 -7.34 -1.83
N ALA A 305 5.78 -8.65 -2.05
CA ALA A 305 6.28 -9.59 -1.06
C ALA A 305 7.81 -9.54 -0.84
N GLY A 306 8.54 -8.74 -1.58
CA GLY A 306 9.97 -8.53 -1.36
C GLY A 306 10.90 -9.01 -2.49
N ASN A 307 10.36 -9.51 -3.60
CA ASN A 307 11.15 -9.99 -4.72
C ASN A 307 11.63 -8.83 -5.61
N THR A 308 12.92 -8.49 -5.50
CA THR A 308 13.55 -7.40 -6.27
C THR A 308 13.62 -7.68 -7.76
N ASP A 309 13.79 -8.94 -8.14
CA ASP A 309 13.93 -9.33 -9.54
C ASP A 309 12.59 -9.18 -10.28
N ALA A 310 11.47 -9.48 -9.61
CA ALA A 310 10.14 -9.26 -10.17
C ALA A 310 9.88 -7.75 -10.41
N ILE A 311 10.30 -6.87 -9.49
CA ILE A 311 10.21 -5.42 -9.70
C ILE A 311 11.09 -4.99 -10.87
N THR A 312 12.31 -5.51 -10.96
CA THR A 312 13.25 -5.21 -12.04
C THR A 312 12.68 -5.63 -13.39
N GLN A 313 12.11 -6.84 -13.49
CA GLN A 313 11.45 -7.33 -14.71
C GLN A 313 10.30 -6.42 -15.15
N LEU A 314 9.42 -6.03 -14.21
CA LEU A 314 8.33 -5.09 -14.53
C LEU A 314 8.85 -3.74 -15.03
N LEU A 315 9.92 -3.20 -14.45
CA LEU A 315 10.54 -1.95 -14.90
C LEU A 315 11.18 -2.10 -16.29
N ASP A 316 11.85 -3.22 -16.56
CA ASP A 316 12.53 -3.48 -17.83
C ASP A 316 11.52 -3.61 -18.99
N TYR A 317 10.42 -4.31 -18.76
CA TYR A 317 9.38 -4.48 -19.77
C TYR A 317 8.46 -3.25 -19.89
N GLY A 318 8.15 -2.59 -18.78
CA GLY A 318 7.22 -1.45 -18.76
C GLY A 318 7.76 -0.21 -19.44
N GLY A 319 9.05 0.09 -19.27
CA GLY A 319 9.68 1.28 -19.85
C GLY A 319 9.45 1.43 -21.36
N PRO A 320 9.78 0.43 -22.19
CA PRO A 320 9.62 0.47 -23.64
C PRO A 320 8.22 0.09 -24.13
N SER A 321 7.33 -0.45 -23.27
CA SER A 321 6.03 -0.99 -23.69
C SER A 321 5.01 0.08 -24.09
N ARG A 322 3.99 -0.38 -24.81
CA ARG A 322 2.78 0.38 -25.19
C ARG A 322 1.55 -0.32 -24.63
N ASP A 323 0.42 0.38 -24.63
CA ASP A 323 -0.84 -0.22 -24.24
C ASP A 323 -1.24 -1.40 -25.14
N PRO A 324 -1.86 -2.44 -24.55
CA PRO A 324 -2.35 -2.54 -23.16
C PRO A 324 -1.29 -3.00 -22.13
N ALA A 325 -0.11 -3.43 -22.58
CA ALA A 325 0.92 -3.98 -21.68
C ALA A 325 1.47 -2.90 -20.72
N ARG A 326 1.65 -1.67 -21.22
CA ARG A 326 2.13 -0.55 -20.43
C ARG A 326 1.22 -0.26 -19.23
N ALA A 327 -0.08 -0.16 -19.45
CA ALA A 327 -1.06 0.08 -18.39
C ALA A 327 -1.06 -1.06 -17.34
N ALA A 328 -1.04 -2.33 -17.79
CA ALA A 328 -1.01 -3.48 -16.90
C ALA A 328 0.26 -3.52 -16.03
N ILE A 329 1.42 -3.22 -16.62
CA ILE A 329 2.70 -3.16 -15.89
C ILE A 329 2.74 -1.96 -14.95
N ALA A 330 2.25 -0.79 -15.39
CA ALA A 330 2.17 0.40 -14.55
C ALA A 330 1.32 0.14 -13.29
N LEU A 331 0.13 -0.44 -13.43
CA LEU A 331 -0.72 -0.82 -12.29
C LEU A 331 0.00 -1.76 -11.31
N ALA A 332 0.70 -2.78 -11.81
CA ALA A 332 1.47 -3.70 -10.97
C ALA A 332 2.59 -2.98 -10.22
N LEU A 333 3.35 -2.10 -10.89
CA LEU A 333 4.41 -1.29 -10.28
C LEU A 333 3.86 -0.28 -9.28
N GLY A 334 2.73 0.37 -9.57
CA GLY A 334 2.04 1.27 -8.65
C GLY A 334 1.64 0.55 -7.37
N ALA A 335 1.03 -0.62 -7.47
CA ALA A 335 0.69 -1.44 -6.30
C ALA A 335 1.92 -1.79 -5.47
N VAL A 336 3.06 -2.15 -6.11
CA VAL A 336 4.33 -2.40 -5.39
C VAL A 336 4.81 -1.11 -4.70
N ALA A 337 4.80 0.03 -5.40
CA ALA A 337 5.28 1.29 -4.86
C ALA A 337 4.47 1.75 -3.65
N LEU A 338 3.15 1.60 -3.68
CA LEU A 338 2.25 1.98 -2.58
C LEU A 338 2.31 1.01 -1.39
N ARG A 339 2.49 -0.30 -1.63
CA ARG A 339 2.50 -1.32 -0.57
C ARG A 339 3.89 -1.61 0.00
N ASN A 340 4.95 -1.40 -0.78
CA ASN A 340 6.34 -1.65 -0.36
C ASN A 340 7.28 -0.53 -0.88
N THR A 341 6.95 0.71 -0.54
CA THR A 341 7.68 1.91 -0.96
C THR A 341 9.20 1.82 -0.73
N PRO A 342 9.70 1.38 0.44
CA PRO A 342 11.16 1.35 0.65
C PRO A 342 11.88 0.41 -0.32
N LEU A 343 11.30 -0.76 -0.60
CA LEU A 343 11.90 -1.72 -1.54
C LEU A 343 11.85 -1.18 -2.97
N PHE A 344 10.70 -0.63 -3.37
CA PHE A 344 10.54 -0.04 -4.70
C PHE A 344 11.56 1.07 -4.96
N LEU A 345 11.73 2.00 -4.02
CA LEU A 345 12.71 3.08 -4.11
C LEU A 345 14.15 2.55 -4.18
N LYS A 346 14.46 1.49 -3.42
CA LYS A 346 15.78 0.84 -3.48
C LYS A 346 16.07 0.25 -4.86
N VAL A 347 15.11 -0.45 -5.47
CA VAL A 347 15.27 -1.01 -6.82
C VAL A 347 15.38 0.10 -7.86
N LEU A 348 14.53 1.13 -7.76
CA LEU A 348 14.56 2.26 -8.68
C LEU A 348 15.88 3.03 -8.62
N GLN A 349 16.43 3.21 -7.40
CA GLN A 349 17.73 3.86 -7.20
C GLN A 349 18.91 3.10 -7.83
N ALA A 350 18.82 1.77 -7.89
CA ALA A 350 19.85 0.93 -8.50
C ALA A 350 19.84 0.98 -10.04
N ARG A 351 18.83 1.58 -10.65
CA ARG A 351 18.71 1.70 -12.12
C ARG A 351 19.66 2.76 -12.67
N PRO A 352 20.29 2.50 -13.83
CA PRO A 352 21.11 3.54 -14.53
C PRO A 352 20.27 4.77 -14.91
N ASP A 353 19.03 4.57 -15.37
CA ASP A 353 18.04 5.61 -15.62
C ASP A 353 16.72 5.26 -14.93
N PRO A 354 16.32 5.99 -13.87
CA PRO A 354 15.06 5.75 -13.18
C PRO A 354 13.84 6.42 -13.85
N LYS A 355 14.04 7.34 -14.81
CA LYS A 355 12.95 8.16 -15.37
C LYS A 355 11.82 7.36 -16.01
N PRO A 356 12.07 6.29 -16.82
CA PRO A 356 10.98 5.49 -17.37
C PRO A 356 10.12 4.83 -16.28
N GLY A 357 10.74 4.37 -15.20
CA GLY A 357 10.01 3.81 -14.05
C GLY A 357 9.18 4.86 -13.30
N ILE A 358 9.68 6.09 -13.19
CA ILE A 358 8.93 7.20 -12.56
C ILE A 358 7.74 7.61 -13.43
N ALA A 359 7.89 7.60 -14.77
CA ALA A 359 6.77 7.87 -15.68
C ALA A 359 5.65 6.82 -15.52
N LEU A 360 6.00 5.53 -15.40
CA LEU A 360 5.04 4.46 -15.13
C LEU A 360 4.32 4.64 -13.78
N LEU A 361 4.99 5.20 -12.77
CA LEU A 361 4.34 5.53 -11.49
C LEU A 361 3.29 6.63 -11.63
N GLY A 362 3.58 7.69 -12.39
CA GLY A 362 2.59 8.74 -12.67
C GLY A 362 1.33 8.16 -13.30
N GLU A 363 1.50 7.33 -14.35
CA GLU A 363 0.40 6.63 -15.00
C GLU A 363 -0.35 5.68 -14.04
N ALA A 364 0.38 4.98 -13.16
CA ALA A 364 -0.21 4.08 -12.20
C ALA A 364 -1.08 4.82 -11.17
N PHE A 365 -0.60 5.94 -10.63
CA PHE A 365 -1.32 6.71 -9.62
C PHE A 365 -2.60 7.32 -10.19
N ASP A 366 -2.55 7.81 -11.44
CA ASP A 366 -3.76 8.27 -12.14
C ASP A 366 -4.82 7.16 -12.32
N MET A 367 -4.40 5.88 -12.42
CA MET A 367 -5.30 4.74 -12.60
C MET A 367 -5.78 4.10 -11.28
N LEU A 368 -4.95 4.11 -10.24
CA LEU A 368 -5.26 3.44 -8.97
C LEU A 368 -6.21 4.25 -8.09
N GLU A 369 -6.14 5.59 -8.18
CA GLU A 369 -6.95 6.51 -7.36
C GLU A 369 -6.87 6.22 -5.83
N GLU A 370 -5.71 5.73 -5.35
CA GLU A 370 -5.46 5.44 -3.94
C GLU A 370 -4.85 6.65 -3.23
N ASP A 371 -5.55 7.78 -3.20
CA ASP A 371 -5.06 9.10 -2.78
C ASP A 371 -4.34 9.11 -1.41
N LEU A 372 -4.80 8.35 -0.42
CA LEU A 372 -4.16 8.30 0.89
C LEU A 372 -2.82 7.54 0.84
N GLU A 373 -2.75 6.44 0.10
CA GLU A 373 -1.53 5.67 -0.08
C GLU A 373 -0.49 6.47 -0.88
N GLU A 374 -0.94 7.22 -1.89
CA GLU A 374 -0.10 8.16 -2.63
C GLU A 374 0.46 9.25 -1.70
N GLU A 375 -0.37 9.85 -0.84
CA GLU A 375 0.12 10.83 0.14
C GLU A 375 1.17 10.22 1.07
N ARG A 376 1.00 8.97 1.49
CA ARG A 376 2.00 8.23 2.30
C ARG A 376 3.29 7.98 1.52
N PHE A 377 3.17 7.64 0.23
CA PHE A 377 4.32 7.52 -0.67
C PHE A 377 5.06 8.86 -0.76
N TYR A 378 4.35 9.97 -1.00
CA TYR A 378 4.93 11.31 -1.08
C TYR A 378 5.65 11.71 0.22
N VAL A 379 5.03 11.46 1.36
CA VAL A 379 5.64 11.70 2.68
C VAL A 379 6.93 10.89 2.84
N THR A 380 6.92 9.62 2.41
CA THR A 380 8.10 8.74 2.49
C THR A 380 9.24 9.27 1.61
N VAL A 381 8.95 9.67 0.38
CA VAL A 381 9.96 10.25 -0.54
C VAL A 381 10.51 11.56 0.00
N ARG A 382 9.67 12.46 0.50
CA ARG A 382 10.10 13.75 1.10
C ARG A 382 10.98 13.54 2.32
N ARG A 383 10.62 12.63 3.22
CA ARG A 383 11.48 12.25 4.37
C ARG A 383 12.81 11.68 3.90
N GLY A 384 12.80 10.81 2.90
CA GLY A 384 14.00 10.25 2.28
C GLY A 384 14.91 11.33 1.67
N TYR A 385 14.33 12.32 1.00
CA TYR A 385 15.07 13.48 0.45
C TYR A 385 15.82 14.24 1.54
N TRP A 386 15.19 14.55 2.68
CA TRP A 386 15.81 15.29 3.77
C TRP A 386 16.82 14.46 4.59
N ALA A 387 16.58 13.15 4.69
CA ALA A 387 17.49 12.24 5.39
C ALA A 387 18.75 11.92 4.58
N ALA A 388 18.69 12.02 3.28
CA ALA A 388 19.80 11.66 2.39
C ALA A 388 20.89 12.75 2.37
N ALA A 389 22.16 12.31 2.31
CA ALA A 389 23.29 13.22 2.16
C ALA A 389 23.19 14.05 0.87
N GLU A 390 23.66 15.28 0.88
CA GLU A 390 23.71 16.13 -0.31
C GLU A 390 24.46 15.43 -1.45
N ASN A 391 23.95 15.58 -2.68
CA ASN A 391 24.47 14.95 -3.90
C ASN A 391 24.49 13.42 -3.93
N SER A 392 23.93 12.73 -2.91
CA SER A 392 23.81 11.28 -2.93
C SER A 392 22.83 10.79 -4.01
N PRO A 393 22.97 9.55 -4.52
CA PRO A 393 22.03 8.96 -5.46
C PRO A 393 20.59 8.94 -4.92
N ALA A 394 20.41 8.66 -3.62
CA ALA A 394 19.10 8.65 -2.97
C ALA A 394 18.44 10.04 -3.01
N ARG A 395 19.22 11.12 -2.75
CA ARG A 395 18.69 12.48 -2.80
C ARG A 395 18.30 12.90 -4.21
N LYS A 396 19.14 12.56 -5.20
CA LYS A 396 18.87 12.83 -6.62
C LYS A 396 17.60 12.10 -7.11
N LEU A 397 17.43 10.82 -6.71
CA LEU A 397 16.23 10.06 -7.03
C LEU A 397 14.99 10.72 -6.42
N ALA A 398 15.04 11.05 -5.12
CA ALA A 398 13.91 11.69 -4.43
C ALA A 398 13.57 13.05 -5.07
N GLU A 399 14.57 13.83 -5.45
CA GLU A 399 14.38 15.09 -6.16
C GLU A 399 13.69 14.88 -7.53
N THR A 400 14.14 13.89 -8.29
CA THR A 400 13.52 13.54 -9.58
C THR A 400 12.06 13.10 -9.40
N LEU A 401 11.77 12.28 -8.39
CA LEU A 401 10.39 11.87 -8.06
C LEU A 401 9.52 13.08 -7.71
N ILE A 402 9.99 13.96 -6.82
CA ILE A 402 9.26 15.17 -6.40
C ILE A 402 8.96 16.08 -7.60
N GLN A 403 9.93 16.23 -8.51
CA GLN A 403 9.76 17.08 -9.71
C GLN A 403 8.84 16.46 -10.74
N THR A 404 8.94 15.15 -10.98
CA THR A 404 8.18 14.46 -12.05
C THR A 404 6.75 14.17 -11.64
N LEU A 405 6.51 13.75 -10.39
CA LEU A 405 5.17 13.48 -9.85
C LEU A 405 4.52 14.72 -9.23
N GLU A 406 5.24 15.84 -9.22
CA GLU A 406 4.74 17.17 -8.87
C GLU A 406 4.11 17.32 -7.46
N PHE A 407 4.64 16.69 -6.43
CA PHE A 407 4.13 16.79 -5.05
C PHE A 407 4.99 17.59 -4.06
#